data_a69cd604ae1d07f28ef937b324d7278f
#
_entry.id   a69cd604ae1d07f28ef937b324d7278f
#
_cell.length_a   1.000
_cell.length_b   1.000
_cell.length_c   1.000
_cell.angle_alpha   90.00
_cell.angle_beta   90.00
_cell.angle_gamma   90.00
#
_symmetry.space_group_name_H-M   'P 1'
#
loop_
_entity.id
_entity.type
_entity.pdbx_description
1 polymer ?
#
loop_
_entity_poly.entity_id
_entity_poly.type
_entity_poly.pdbx_seq_one_letter_code
_entity_poly.pdbx_strand_id
1 'polypeptide(L)'
;SDLYITNSIGELEFFGLPRFFRVPKKYSPRELCDKTLKIKGDLPDDFTDFSDQLFGYARKQQSRKGHVAFSPAVFDQVPVPLTTLPAIVLGQPHETCFAHYLRQDSTKLKTLPRNHDRFNVNSMSNYNDADEVRGRKYYWHRGFELKGLAEAGSDNNNKKTQSILQPLPENTTATFDVHLDSVSLVQLGAILTALRLPEGHAHKLGMGKSLGLGSVRIDLISSDVCADADRYSDLSIRCAALFTRQKTAPSLPEELFGEAEDAFRAKLL
;
A
#
# COMPACT_ATOMS: atom_id res chain seq x y z
N SER A 1 17.00 -8.32 38.61
CA SER A 1 18.26 -7.58 38.37
C SER A 1 17.98 -6.53 37.32
N ASP A 2 18.36 -5.31 37.63
CA ASP A 2 18.20 -4.19 36.71
C ASP A 2 19.18 -4.31 35.55
N LEU A 3 18.72 -3.94 34.36
CA LEU A 3 19.56 -3.88 33.17
C LEU A 3 20.18 -2.48 33.10
N TYR A 4 21.45 -2.40 32.86
CA TYR A 4 22.13 -1.14 32.57
C TYR A 4 22.96 -1.27 31.27
N ILE A 5 23.10 -0.18 30.57
CA ILE A 5 23.93 -0.06 29.38
C ILE A 5 24.97 1.02 29.67
N THR A 6 26.22 0.69 29.42
CA THR A 6 27.33 1.64 29.50
C THR A 6 27.83 1.98 28.10
N ASN A 7 28.34 3.20 27.93
CA ASN A 7 29.04 3.61 26.72
C ASN A 7 30.44 2.94 26.64
N SER A 8 31.16 3.20 25.56
CA SER A 8 32.49 2.64 25.32
C SER A 8 33.57 3.05 26.36
N ILE A 9 33.27 4.06 27.18
CA ILE A 9 34.16 4.58 28.24
C ILE A 9 33.78 4.02 29.62
N GLY A 10 32.68 3.21 29.66
CA GLY A 10 32.20 2.59 30.90
C GLY A 10 31.26 3.46 31.75
N GLU A 11 30.84 4.62 31.25
CA GLU A 11 29.84 5.46 31.91
C GLU A 11 28.42 4.91 31.70
N LEU A 12 27.59 5.01 32.73
CA LEU A 12 26.21 4.59 32.69
C LEU A 12 25.41 5.49 31.71
N GLU A 13 24.91 4.89 30.66
CA GLU A 13 24.11 5.60 29.65
C GLU A 13 22.61 5.41 29.89
N PHE A 14 22.21 4.18 30.19
CA PHE A 14 20.81 3.83 30.44
C PHE A 14 20.69 2.76 31.52
N PHE A 15 19.60 2.81 32.30
CA PHE A 15 19.21 1.74 33.23
C PHE A 15 17.69 1.54 33.25
N GLY A 16 17.23 0.35 33.60
CA GLY A 16 15.80 0.05 33.72
C GLY A 16 15.48 -1.41 33.91
N LEU A 17 14.20 -1.73 34.00
CA LEU A 17 13.70 -3.09 34.13
C LEU A 17 13.82 -3.86 32.81
N PRO A 18 14.41 -5.08 32.77
CA PRO A 18 14.73 -5.79 31.52
C PRO A 18 13.55 -5.96 30.55
N ARG A 19 12.35 -6.23 31.06
CA ARG A 19 11.17 -6.46 30.21
C ARG A 19 10.64 -5.21 29.50
N PHE A 20 10.89 -4.03 30.06
CA PHE A 20 10.34 -2.75 29.59
C PHE A 20 11.42 -1.77 29.19
N PHE A 21 12.66 -2.20 29.22
CA PHE A 21 13.79 -1.35 28.92
C PHE A 21 13.83 -1.01 27.42
N ARG A 22 13.79 0.29 27.12
CA ARG A 22 13.88 0.80 25.75
C ARG A 22 14.95 1.86 25.70
N VAL A 23 15.91 1.65 24.80
CA VAL A 23 16.94 2.65 24.53
C VAL A 23 16.40 3.64 23.51
N PRO A 24 16.36 4.94 23.82
CA PRO A 24 15.96 5.95 22.85
C PRO A 24 16.94 5.95 21.67
N LYS A 25 16.42 6.25 20.51
CA LYS A 25 17.19 6.36 19.26
C LYS A 25 17.29 7.82 18.86
N LYS A 26 18.33 8.15 18.09
CA LYS A 26 18.61 9.51 17.63
C LYS A 26 17.51 10.09 16.75
N TYR A 27 16.95 9.25 15.89
CA TYR A 27 15.91 9.65 14.95
C TYR A 27 14.62 8.84 15.16
N SER A 28 13.49 9.50 15.02
CA SER A 28 12.19 8.85 14.87
C SER A 28 11.97 8.41 13.42
N PRO A 29 11.05 7.46 13.14
CA PRO A 29 10.66 7.11 11.79
C PRO A 29 10.17 8.33 10.98
N ARG A 30 9.46 9.25 11.62
CA ARG A 30 8.96 10.48 10.99
C ARG A 30 10.10 11.39 10.54
N GLU A 31 11.04 11.69 11.41
CA GLU A 31 12.20 12.55 11.07
C GLU A 31 13.01 11.97 9.90
N LEU A 32 13.19 10.63 9.86
CA LEU A 32 13.86 9.99 8.73
C LEU A 32 13.02 10.02 7.45
N CYS A 33 11.70 9.92 7.56
CA CYS A 33 10.80 10.06 6.42
C CYS A 33 10.89 11.47 5.83
N ASP A 34 10.81 12.50 6.68
CA ASP A 34 10.90 13.90 6.27
C ASP A 34 12.27 14.20 5.63
N LYS A 35 13.36 13.65 6.20
CA LYS A 35 14.70 13.72 5.64
C LYS A 35 14.79 13.04 4.26
N THR A 36 14.23 11.84 4.13
CA THR A 36 14.21 11.07 2.87
C THR A 36 13.44 11.79 1.77
N LEU A 37 12.29 12.35 2.11
CA LEU A 37 11.44 13.11 1.19
C LEU A 37 11.94 14.54 0.96
N LYS A 38 13.02 14.94 1.63
CA LYS A 38 13.58 16.31 1.59
C LYS A 38 12.59 17.39 2.00
N ILE A 39 11.65 17.05 2.89
CA ILE A 39 10.69 17.99 3.45
C ILE A 39 11.47 18.91 4.41
N LYS A 40 11.43 20.21 4.12
CA LYS A 40 12.05 21.23 4.98
C LYS A 40 10.97 21.91 5.81
N GLY A 41 11.03 21.70 7.12
CA GLY A 41 10.05 22.26 8.06
C GLY A 41 8.75 21.47 8.16
N ASP A 42 7.85 21.94 9.00
CA ASP A 42 6.52 21.34 9.13
C ASP A 42 5.68 21.70 7.89
N LEU A 43 4.96 20.71 7.37
CA LEU A 43 3.98 20.97 6.32
C LEU A 43 2.85 21.84 6.89
N PRO A 44 2.35 22.82 6.11
CA PRO A 44 1.20 23.58 6.53
C PRO A 44 0.02 22.69 6.92
N ASP A 45 -0.79 23.11 7.89
CA ASP A 45 -1.95 22.34 8.35
C ASP A 45 -2.99 22.10 7.23
N ASP A 46 -3.02 22.98 6.25
CA ASP A 46 -3.87 22.91 5.06
C ASP A 46 -3.22 22.19 3.87
N PHE A 47 -1.99 21.66 4.06
CA PHE A 47 -1.33 20.91 3.00
C PHE A 47 -2.16 19.69 2.60
N THR A 48 -2.40 19.57 1.30
CA THR A 48 -3.10 18.44 0.70
C THR A 48 -2.21 17.79 -0.34
N ASP A 49 -1.96 16.50 -0.21
CA ASP A 49 -1.27 15.74 -1.23
C ASP A 49 -2.21 15.36 -2.37
N PHE A 50 -1.65 14.71 -3.39
CA PHE A 50 -2.44 14.29 -4.55
C PHE A 50 -3.49 13.21 -4.19
N SER A 51 -3.19 12.34 -3.24
CA SER A 51 -4.13 11.33 -2.74
C SER A 51 -5.27 11.98 -1.97
N ASP A 52 -4.98 12.98 -1.14
CA ASP A 52 -5.99 13.79 -0.44
C ASP A 52 -6.94 14.48 -1.44
N GLN A 53 -6.41 14.95 -2.56
CA GLN A 53 -7.22 15.59 -3.61
C GLN A 53 -8.15 14.59 -4.31
N LEU A 54 -7.72 13.33 -4.49
CA LEU A 54 -8.52 12.29 -5.14
C LEU A 54 -9.53 11.64 -4.21
N PHE A 55 -9.06 11.17 -3.07
CA PHE A 55 -9.84 10.33 -2.16
C PHE A 55 -10.51 11.12 -1.04
N GLY A 56 -10.17 12.39 -0.91
CA GLY A 56 -10.65 13.23 0.19
C GLY A 56 -9.97 12.88 1.51
N TYR A 57 -10.31 13.65 2.53
CA TYR A 57 -9.80 13.46 3.88
C TYR A 57 -10.76 13.99 4.94
N ALA A 58 -10.61 13.48 6.15
CA ALA A 58 -11.28 14.01 7.34
C ALA A 58 -10.23 14.28 8.42
N ARG A 59 -9.94 15.54 8.70
CA ARG A 59 -9.03 16.02 9.75
C ARG A 59 -9.85 16.75 10.81
N LYS A 60 -9.24 17.04 11.97
CA LYS A 60 -9.98 17.65 13.11
C LYS A 60 -10.75 18.93 12.78
N GLN A 61 -10.21 19.77 11.88
CA GLN A 61 -10.80 21.07 11.55
C GLN A 61 -11.18 21.22 10.07
N GLN A 62 -10.78 20.28 9.24
CA GLN A 62 -10.98 20.34 7.80
C GLN A 62 -11.36 18.98 7.26
N SER A 63 -12.27 18.98 6.30
CA SER A 63 -12.63 17.76 5.56
C SER A 63 -12.85 18.08 4.10
N ARG A 64 -12.56 17.14 3.23
CA ARG A 64 -12.82 17.21 1.81
C ARG A 64 -13.44 15.92 1.32
N LYS A 65 -14.53 16.02 0.56
CA LYS A 65 -15.12 14.87 -0.12
C LYS A 65 -14.15 14.37 -1.19
N GLY A 66 -14.02 13.04 -1.30
CA GLY A 66 -13.28 12.41 -2.39
C GLY A 66 -14.02 12.49 -3.72
N HIS A 67 -13.26 12.43 -4.78
CA HIS A 67 -13.74 12.44 -6.16
C HIS A 67 -13.81 11.03 -6.76
N VAL A 68 -13.30 10.03 -6.05
CA VAL A 68 -13.19 8.65 -6.52
C VAL A 68 -13.81 7.72 -5.49
N ALA A 69 -14.68 6.84 -5.92
CA ALA A 69 -15.24 5.78 -5.10
C ALA A 69 -15.21 4.45 -5.86
N PHE A 70 -14.96 3.37 -5.14
CA PHE A 70 -14.95 2.01 -5.68
C PHE A 70 -16.17 1.27 -5.16
N SER A 71 -16.87 0.56 -6.06
CA SER A 71 -17.90 -0.37 -5.64
C SER A 71 -17.30 -1.66 -5.08
N PRO A 72 -18.05 -2.46 -4.32
CA PRO A 72 -17.66 -3.84 -4.06
C PRO A 72 -17.45 -4.61 -5.35
N ALA A 73 -16.43 -5.47 -5.38
CA ALA A 73 -16.22 -6.38 -6.50
C ALA A 73 -17.22 -7.56 -6.40
N VAL A 74 -17.95 -7.79 -7.47
CA VAL A 74 -18.93 -8.87 -7.57
C VAL A 74 -18.35 -9.96 -8.48
N PHE A 75 -18.38 -11.20 -8.02
CA PHE A 75 -17.90 -12.33 -8.80
C PHE A 75 -18.87 -12.63 -9.94
N ASP A 76 -18.34 -12.86 -11.13
CA ASP A 76 -19.13 -13.25 -12.30
C ASP A 76 -19.78 -14.62 -12.08
N GLN A 77 -19.07 -15.49 -11.39
CA GLN A 77 -19.58 -16.78 -10.91
C GLN A 77 -19.11 -16.95 -9.46
N VAL A 78 -19.95 -17.50 -8.60
CA VAL A 78 -19.58 -17.75 -7.22
C VAL A 78 -18.42 -18.74 -7.17
N PRO A 79 -17.21 -18.30 -6.78
CA PRO A 79 -16.06 -19.19 -6.78
C PRO A 79 -16.19 -20.23 -5.67
N VAL A 80 -15.79 -21.45 -5.98
CA VAL A 80 -15.63 -22.50 -4.96
C VAL A 80 -14.24 -22.30 -4.32
N PRO A 81 -14.14 -21.86 -3.06
CA PRO A 81 -12.86 -21.65 -2.43
C PRO A 81 -12.03 -22.93 -2.34
N LEU A 82 -10.73 -22.79 -2.43
CA LEU A 82 -9.80 -23.90 -2.25
C LEU A 82 -9.81 -24.39 -0.80
N THR A 83 -9.14 -25.50 -0.56
CA THR A 83 -8.98 -26.05 0.80
C THR A 83 -8.39 -24.99 1.74
N THR A 84 -8.95 -24.94 2.94
CA THR A 84 -8.44 -24.07 3.99
C THR A 84 -6.98 -24.37 4.29
N LEU A 85 -6.17 -23.31 4.29
CA LEU A 85 -4.75 -23.43 4.60
C LEU A 85 -4.54 -23.69 6.09
N PRO A 86 -3.42 -24.34 6.47
CA PRO A 86 -3.01 -24.39 7.86
C PRO A 86 -2.96 -23.00 8.49
N ALA A 87 -3.24 -22.91 9.79
CA ALA A 87 -3.15 -21.65 10.49
C ALA A 87 -1.75 -21.02 10.37
N ILE A 88 -1.69 -19.80 9.92
CA ILE A 88 -0.45 -19.11 9.59
C ILE A 88 -0.33 -17.86 10.45
N VAL A 89 0.84 -17.63 11.01
CA VAL A 89 1.13 -16.38 11.72
C VAL A 89 1.49 -15.30 10.70
N LEU A 90 0.57 -14.36 10.52
CA LEU A 90 0.81 -13.14 9.74
C LEU A 90 1.02 -11.99 10.74
N GLY A 91 2.27 -11.81 11.16
CA GLY A 91 2.65 -10.77 12.11
C GLY A 91 2.40 -9.37 11.58
N GLN A 92 2.09 -8.43 12.49
CA GLN A 92 2.06 -7.01 12.16
C GLN A 92 3.49 -6.47 12.03
N PRO A 93 3.72 -5.51 11.14
CA PRO A 93 5.00 -4.80 11.11
C PRO A 93 5.18 -3.97 12.37
N HIS A 94 6.37 -4.02 12.95
CA HIS A 94 6.75 -3.21 14.10
C HIS A 94 7.92 -2.30 13.73
N GLU A 95 7.83 -1.03 14.04
CA GLU A 95 8.86 -0.02 13.75
C GLU A 95 10.21 -0.38 14.38
N THR A 96 10.19 -1.06 15.53
CA THR A 96 11.40 -1.58 16.17
C THR A 96 12.16 -2.61 15.33
N CYS A 97 11.52 -3.20 14.33
CA CYS A 97 12.17 -4.07 13.36
C CYS A 97 12.82 -3.24 12.24
N PHE A 98 13.81 -2.44 12.59
CA PHE A 98 14.45 -1.45 11.73
C PHE A 98 14.93 -2.01 10.37
N ALA A 99 15.30 -3.28 10.30
CA ALA A 99 15.70 -3.94 9.06
C ALA A 99 14.62 -3.88 7.96
N HIS A 100 13.35 -3.82 8.33
CA HIS A 100 12.24 -3.71 7.39
C HIS A 100 11.90 -2.28 6.98
N TYR A 101 12.28 -1.30 7.80
CA TYR A 101 11.91 0.10 7.60
C TYR A 101 13.04 0.98 7.08
N LEU A 102 14.28 0.64 7.42
CA LEU A 102 15.44 1.44 7.08
C LEU A 102 16.19 0.86 5.87
N ARG A 103 16.73 1.75 5.06
CA ARG A 103 17.63 1.37 3.98
C ARG A 103 18.91 0.78 4.58
N GLN A 104 19.22 -0.44 4.21
CA GLN A 104 20.42 -1.14 4.66
C GLN A 104 21.55 -0.95 3.64
N ASP A 105 22.74 -0.68 4.13
CA ASP A 105 23.92 -0.60 3.27
C ASP A 105 24.33 -2.00 2.81
N SER A 106 24.23 -2.22 1.50
CA SER A 106 24.55 -3.50 0.88
C SER A 106 26.02 -3.91 1.02
N THR A 107 26.91 -2.93 1.21
CA THR A 107 28.35 -3.20 1.39
C THR A 107 28.62 -3.76 2.78
N LYS A 108 27.98 -3.19 3.80
CA LYS A 108 28.05 -3.69 5.18
C LYS A 108 27.41 -5.07 5.33
N LEU A 109 26.31 -5.34 4.61
CA LEU A 109 25.65 -6.64 4.63
C LEU A 109 26.48 -7.76 4.00
N LYS A 110 27.31 -7.47 3.01
CA LYS A 110 28.19 -8.45 2.34
C LYS A 110 29.33 -8.93 3.23
N THR A 111 29.72 -8.16 4.22
CA THR A 111 30.83 -8.49 5.14
C THR A 111 30.38 -9.27 6.36
N LEU A 112 29.08 -9.56 6.50
CA LEU A 112 28.58 -10.37 7.60
C LEU A 112 28.99 -11.84 7.40
N PRO A 113 29.61 -12.47 8.42
CA PRO A 113 29.87 -13.89 8.35
C PRO A 113 28.54 -14.65 8.22
N ARG A 114 28.48 -15.57 7.24
CA ARG A 114 27.29 -16.40 6.95
C ARG A 114 27.06 -17.52 8.00
N ASN A 115 27.57 -17.38 9.21
CA ASN A 115 27.29 -18.32 10.27
C ASN A 115 25.85 -18.15 10.73
N HIS A 116 25.05 -19.16 10.46
CA HIS A 116 23.62 -19.24 10.65
C HIS A 116 23.08 -18.88 12.04
N ASP A 117 23.91 -18.74 13.06
CA ASP A 117 23.46 -18.68 14.43
C ASP A 117 23.43 -17.29 15.08
N ARG A 118 24.03 -16.26 14.48
CA ARG A 118 23.94 -14.90 15.01
C ARG A 118 24.05 -13.84 13.92
N PHE A 119 22.93 -13.33 13.48
CA PHE A 119 22.93 -12.02 12.82
C PHE A 119 23.53 -10.99 13.77
N ASN A 120 24.69 -10.44 13.39
CA ASN A 120 25.23 -9.33 14.15
C ASN A 120 24.39 -8.07 13.87
N VAL A 121 23.38 -7.87 14.70
CA VAL A 121 22.43 -6.75 14.59
C VAL A 121 23.17 -5.39 14.63
N ASN A 122 24.38 -5.36 15.20
CA ASN A 122 25.19 -4.13 15.30
C ASN A 122 25.75 -3.64 13.96
N SER A 123 25.78 -4.50 12.92
CA SER A 123 26.23 -4.07 11.59
C SER A 123 25.10 -3.59 10.69
N MET A 124 23.87 -3.63 11.14
CA MET A 124 22.72 -3.15 10.38
C MET A 124 22.46 -1.67 10.72
N SER A 125 22.11 -0.90 9.69
CA SER A 125 21.64 0.48 9.91
C SER A 125 20.42 0.50 10.80
N ASN A 126 20.45 1.31 11.81
CA ASN A 126 19.38 1.50 12.79
C ASN A 126 19.04 2.99 12.95
N TYR A 127 18.11 3.35 13.81
CA TYR A 127 17.64 4.73 13.97
C TYR A 127 18.67 5.70 14.58
N ASN A 128 19.87 5.27 14.90
CA ASN A 128 20.96 6.17 15.32
C ASN A 128 21.81 6.64 14.13
N ASP A 129 21.96 5.79 13.11
CA ASP A 129 22.90 5.97 12.00
C ASP A 129 22.24 5.87 10.61
N ALA A 130 20.93 5.65 10.55
CA ALA A 130 20.22 5.60 9.30
C ALA A 130 20.09 6.99 8.67
N ASP A 131 20.24 7.02 7.36
CA ASP A 131 20.05 8.22 6.56
C ASP A 131 18.69 8.28 5.88
N GLU A 132 18.12 7.12 5.57
CA GLU A 132 16.92 7.02 4.76
C GLU A 132 15.98 5.89 5.23
N VAL A 133 14.68 6.11 5.06
CA VAL A 133 13.70 5.03 5.11
C VAL A 133 13.77 4.19 3.84
N ARG A 134 13.46 2.90 3.96
CA ARG A 134 13.58 1.93 2.85
C ARG A 134 12.59 2.18 1.71
N GLY A 135 11.56 2.95 1.93
CA GLY A 135 10.47 3.16 0.99
C GLY A 135 9.24 2.32 1.33
N ARG A 136 8.39 2.08 0.34
CA ARG A 136 7.10 1.42 0.53
C ARG A 136 7.24 -0.09 0.64
N LYS A 137 6.33 -0.72 1.38
CA LYS A 137 6.22 -2.16 1.48
C LYS A 137 5.82 -2.76 0.13
N TYR A 138 6.55 -3.77 -0.32
CA TYR A 138 6.33 -4.45 -1.57
C TYR A 138 6.24 -5.97 -1.37
N TYR A 139 5.36 -6.63 -2.12
CA TYR A 139 5.20 -8.08 -2.11
C TYR A 139 5.51 -8.64 -3.49
N TRP A 140 6.42 -9.60 -3.56
CA TRP A 140 6.79 -10.25 -4.81
C TRP A 140 5.66 -11.10 -5.36
N HIS A 141 5.52 -11.10 -6.69
CA HIS A 141 4.69 -12.04 -7.41
C HIS A 141 5.45 -13.35 -7.55
N ARG A 142 5.11 -14.31 -6.72
CA ARG A 142 5.69 -15.65 -6.70
C ARG A 142 4.58 -16.69 -6.62
N GLY A 143 4.86 -17.91 -7.08
CA GLY A 143 3.95 -19.04 -6.89
C GLY A 143 3.66 -19.26 -5.41
N PHE A 144 2.49 -19.77 -5.14
CA PHE A 144 2.10 -20.17 -3.78
C PHE A 144 2.59 -21.61 -3.54
N GLU A 145 3.42 -21.79 -2.51
CA GLU A 145 3.91 -23.09 -2.09
C GLU A 145 3.41 -23.41 -0.69
N LEU A 146 2.75 -24.55 -0.55
CA LEU A 146 2.28 -25.09 0.74
C LEU A 146 3.43 -25.68 1.58
N LYS A 147 4.56 -26.02 0.95
CA LYS A 147 5.71 -26.61 1.63
C LYS A 147 6.27 -25.67 2.71
N GLY A 148 6.39 -26.16 3.93
CA GLY A 148 6.89 -25.40 5.07
C GLY A 148 5.83 -24.62 5.87
N LEU A 149 4.60 -24.47 5.37
CA LEU A 149 3.54 -23.81 6.14
C LEU A 149 2.94 -24.73 7.22
N ALA A 150 2.90 -26.04 6.96
CA ALA A 150 2.37 -27.02 7.92
C ALA A 150 3.22 -27.12 9.20
N GLU A 151 4.53 -26.88 9.10
CA GLU A 151 5.45 -26.93 10.23
C GLU A 151 5.40 -25.67 11.10
N ALA A 152 5.12 -24.52 10.50
CA ALA A 152 5.05 -23.23 11.20
C ALA A 152 3.76 -23.06 12.02
N GLY A 153 2.71 -23.81 11.72
CA GLY A 153 1.38 -23.69 12.34
C GLY A 153 1.12 -24.53 13.59
N SER A 154 2.08 -25.40 13.98
CA SER A 154 1.87 -26.36 15.07
C SER A 154 2.00 -25.80 16.49
N ASP A 155 2.49 -24.56 16.62
CA ASP A 155 2.61 -23.92 17.95
C ASP A 155 1.26 -23.35 18.42
N ASN A 156 0.55 -24.17 19.22
CA ASN A 156 -0.78 -23.88 19.75
C ASN A 156 -0.85 -22.63 20.66
N ASN A 157 0.27 -22.01 21.01
CA ASN A 157 0.33 -20.95 22.02
C ASN A 157 -0.04 -19.55 21.48
N ASN A 158 -0.14 -19.36 20.16
CA ASN A 158 -0.35 -18.05 19.56
C ASN A 158 -1.64 -17.90 18.73
N LYS A 159 -2.75 -18.44 19.21
CA LYS A 159 -4.06 -18.37 18.52
C LYS A 159 -4.50 -16.95 18.13
N LYS A 160 -4.08 -15.93 18.88
CA LYS A 160 -4.47 -14.53 18.63
C LYS A 160 -3.77 -13.91 17.39
N THR A 161 -2.65 -14.45 16.96
CA THR A 161 -1.87 -13.94 15.82
C THR A 161 -1.97 -14.83 14.60
N GLN A 162 -2.69 -15.95 14.69
CA GLN A 162 -2.91 -16.87 13.60
C GLN A 162 -4.02 -16.37 12.68
N SER A 163 -3.80 -16.49 11.38
CA SER A 163 -4.80 -16.24 10.35
C SER A 163 -5.11 -17.54 9.62
N ILE A 164 -6.40 -17.84 9.49
CA ILE A 164 -6.88 -18.95 8.68
C ILE A 164 -7.30 -18.37 7.34
N LEU A 165 -6.72 -18.87 6.28
CA LEU A 165 -6.96 -18.40 4.93
C LEU A 165 -7.63 -19.50 4.10
N GLN A 166 -8.59 -19.10 3.30
CA GLN A 166 -9.25 -19.94 2.31
C GLN A 166 -9.09 -19.24 0.94
N PRO A 167 -8.07 -19.61 0.18
CA PRO A 167 -7.80 -18.94 -1.09
C PRO A 167 -8.90 -19.16 -2.12
N LEU A 168 -9.08 -18.20 -2.98
CA LEU A 168 -9.88 -18.35 -4.19
C LEU A 168 -9.07 -19.08 -5.26
N PRO A 169 -9.72 -19.82 -6.17
CA PRO A 169 -9.05 -20.45 -7.30
C PRO A 169 -8.36 -19.42 -8.21
N GLU A 170 -7.38 -19.87 -8.95
CA GLU A 170 -6.81 -19.10 -10.05
C GLU A 170 -7.86 -18.81 -11.11
N ASN A 171 -7.70 -17.71 -11.83
CA ASN A 171 -8.61 -17.24 -12.87
C ASN A 171 -10.04 -16.92 -12.38
N THR A 172 -10.21 -16.71 -11.08
CA THR A 172 -11.46 -16.15 -10.56
C THR A 172 -11.62 -14.73 -11.06
N THR A 173 -12.76 -14.41 -11.66
CA THR A 173 -13.09 -13.08 -12.19
C THR A 173 -14.14 -12.39 -11.33
N ALA A 174 -13.99 -11.09 -11.18
CA ALA A 174 -14.94 -10.24 -10.48
C ALA A 174 -14.95 -8.86 -11.13
N THR A 175 -16.12 -8.26 -11.19
CA THR A 175 -16.33 -6.94 -11.79
C THR A 175 -16.63 -5.91 -10.70
N PHE A 176 -16.08 -4.72 -10.83
CA PHE A 176 -16.35 -3.58 -9.95
C PHE A 176 -16.38 -2.29 -10.75
N ASP A 177 -17.05 -1.29 -10.22
CA ASP A 177 -17.15 0.03 -10.81
C ASP A 177 -16.25 1.02 -10.08
N VAL A 178 -15.65 1.93 -10.83
CA VAL A 178 -14.94 3.09 -10.30
C VAL A 178 -15.78 4.33 -10.63
N HIS A 179 -16.35 4.94 -9.62
CA HIS A 179 -17.14 6.15 -9.76
C HIS A 179 -16.24 7.37 -9.65
N LEU A 180 -16.33 8.26 -10.63
CA LEU A 180 -15.58 9.51 -10.72
C LEU A 180 -16.54 10.68 -10.66
N ASP A 181 -16.21 11.69 -9.85
CA ASP A 181 -16.99 12.90 -9.69
C ASP A 181 -16.09 14.12 -9.84
N SER A 182 -16.24 14.85 -10.95
CA SER A 182 -15.51 16.11 -11.21
C SER A 182 -13.98 15.97 -11.12
N VAL A 183 -13.42 14.95 -11.76
CA VAL A 183 -11.98 14.75 -11.83
C VAL A 183 -11.36 15.52 -12.99
N SER A 184 -10.17 16.05 -12.79
CA SER A 184 -9.36 16.66 -13.86
C SER A 184 -8.75 15.57 -14.76
N LEU A 185 -8.30 15.96 -15.96
CA LEU A 185 -7.63 15.06 -16.89
C LEU A 185 -6.40 14.38 -16.24
N VAL A 186 -5.60 15.13 -15.47
CA VAL A 186 -4.44 14.61 -14.74
C VAL A 186 -4.86 13.59 -13.68
N GLN A 187 -5.94 13.85 -12.96
CA GLN A 187 -6.47 12.93 -11.94
C GLN A 187 -7.02 11.66 -12.58
N LEU A 188 -7.72 11.78 -13.70
CA LEU A 188 -8.17 10.63 -14.49
C LEU A 188 -6.97 9.80 -14.95
N GLY A 189 -5.95 10.43 -15.51
CA GLY A 189 -4.70 9.77 -15.92
C GLY A 189 -4.00 9.03 -14.80
N ALA A 190 -3.96 9.61 -13.61
CA ALA A 190 -3.39 8.97 -12.43
C ALA A 190 -4.15 7.68 -12.06
N ILE A 191 -5.48 7.72 -12.08
CA ILE A 191 -6.34 6.58 -11.77
C ILE A 191 -6.13 5.47 -12.82
N LEU A 192 -6.16 5.83 -14.10
CA LEU A 192 -5.94 4.89 -15.20
C LEU A 192 -4.56 4.24 -15.12
N THR A 193 -3.49 5.04 -14.92
CA THR A 193 -2.13 4.54 -14.75
C THR A 193 -2.01 3.60 -13.54
N ALA A 194 -2.72 3.90 -12.45
CA ALA A 194 -2.71 3.05 -11.26
C ALA A 194 -3.48 1.74 -11.46
N LEU A 195 -4.54 1.71 -12.27
CA LEU A 195 -5.36 0.52 -12.51
C LEU A 195 -4.82 -0.32 -13.67
N ARG A 196 -4.41 0.31 -14.76
CA ARG A 196 -3.91 -0.33 -15.98
C ARG A 196 -2.40 -0.47 -15.92
N LEU A 197 -1.91 -1.50 -15.28
CA LEU A 197 -0.47 -1.76 -15.23
C LEU A 197 0.03 -2.25 -16.60
N PRO A 198 1.31 -1.95 -16.95
CA PRO A 198 1.92 -2.46 -18.16
C PRO A 198 1.90 -3.99 -18.22
N GLU A 199 2.04 -4.54 -19.42
CA GLU A 199 2.13 -5.98 -19.62
C GLU A 199 3.24 -6.59 -18.74
N GLY A 200 3.00 -7.77 -18.21
CA GLY A 200 3.91 -8.45 -17.28
C GLY A 200 3.85 -7.94 -15.83
N HIS A 201 3.03 -6.93 -15.55
CA HIS A 201 2.81 -6.42 -14.19
C HIS A 201 1.43 -6.85 -13.67
N ALA A 202 1.31 -6.93 -12.36
CA ALA A 202 0.05 -7.27 -11.70
C ALA A 202 -0.07 -6.55 -10.35
N HIS A 203 -1.28 -6.45 -9.85
CA HIS A 203 -1.56 -5.92 -8.52
C HIS A 203 -1.44 -7.00 -7.46
N LYS A 204 -1.29 -6.58 -6.21
CA LYS A 204 -1.39 -7.44 -5.03
C LYS A 204 -2.60 -7.04 -4.19
N LEU A 205 -3.59 -7.90 -4.13
CA LEU A 205 -4.85 -7.66 -3.43
C LEU A 205 -5.13 -8.76 -2.40
N GLY A 206 -5.86 -8.43 -1.35
CA GLY A 206 -6.32 -9.38 -0.35
C GLY A 206 -5.29 -9.79 0.70
N MET A 207 -5.59 -10.85 1.42
CA MET A 207 -4.74 -11.42 2.45
C MET A 207 -3.71 -12.40 1.88
N GLY A 208 -2.72 -12.78 2.67
CA GLY A 208 -1.72 -13.76 2.25
C GLY A 208 -0.75 -13.28 1.15
N LYS A 209 -0.64 -11.98 0.91
CA LYS A 209 0.26 -11.40 -0.10
C LYS A 209 1.73 -11.80 0.10
N SER A 210 2.17 -11.91 1.34
CA SER A 210 3.52 -12.38 1.70
C SER A 210 3.77 -13.85 1.36
N LEU A 211 2.72 -14.63 1.21
CA LEU A 211 2.77 -16.05 0.86
C LEU A 211 2.71 -16.29 -0.66
N GLY A 212 2.56 -15.26 -1.46
CA GLY A 212 2.40 -15.37 -2.91
C GLY A 212 0.97 -15.17 -3.40
N LEU A 213 -0.03 -15.18 -2.52
CA LEU A 213 -1.43 -15.00 -2.89
C LEU A 213 -1.74 -13.58 -3.38
N GLY A 214 -2.90 -13.42 -4.02
CA GLY A 214 -3.50 -12.15 -4.37
C GLY A 214 -2.85 -11.43 -5.56
N SER A 215 -2.23 -12.12 -6.49
CA SER A 215 -1.81 -11.53 -7.76
C SER A 215 -3.03 -11.39 -8.66
N VAL A 216 -3.39 -10.17 -9.02
CA VAL A 216 -4.56 -9.88 -9.85
C VAL A 216 -4.22 -8.91 -10.99
N ARG A 217 -4.85 -9.10 -12.14
CA ARG A 217 -4.84 -8.16 -13.24
C ARG A 217 -6.17 -7.41 -13.28
N ILE A 218 -6.12 -6.13 -13.57
CA ILE A 218 -7.29 -5.29 -13.74
C ILE A 218 -7.34 -4.86 -15.19
N ASP A 219 -8.45 -5.18 -15.86
CA ASP A 219 -8.71 -4.81 -17.24
C ASP A 219 -9.93 -3.87 -17.28
N LEU A 220 -9.87 -2.81 -18.05
CA LEU A 220 -10.99 -1.92 -18.28
C LEU A 220 -11.95 -2.57 -19.29
N ILE A 221 -13.19 -2.86 -18.87
CA ILE A 221 -14.21 -3.51 -19.72
C ILE A 221 -15.01 -2.46 -20.47
N SER A 222 -15.43 -1.41 -19.77
CA SER A 222 -16.24 -0.33 -20.35
C SER A 222 -16.02 0.96 -19.57
N SER A 223 -16.26 2.08 -20.20
CA SER A 223 -16.22 3.38 -19.56
C SER A 223 -17.45 4.20 -19.96
N ASP A 224 -17.89 5.01 -19.02
CA ASP A 224 -19.06 5.87 -19.16
C ASP A 224 -18.72 7.26 -18.57
N VAL A 225 -17.57 7.78 -19.00
CA VAL A 225 -17.04 9.07 -18.57
C VAL A 225 -17.41 10.12 -19.59
N CYS A 226 -17.95 11.25 -19.14
CA CYS A 226 -18.29 12.38 -19.99
C CYS A 226 -17.69 13.67 -19.44
N ALA A 227 -17.37 14.62 -20.32
CA ALA A 227 -16.96 15.95 -19.91
C ALA A 227 -18.14 16.71 -19.29
N ASP A 228 -17.87 17.50 -18.24
CA ASP A 228 -18.91 18.30 -17.59
C ASP A 228 -19.55 19.30 -18.56
N ALA A 229 -18.78 19.88 -19.48
CA ALA A 229 -19.29 20.75 -20.52
C ALA A 229 -20.37 20.08 -21.37
N ASP A 230 -20.18 18.84 -21.79
CA ASP A 230 -21.13 18.08 -22.59
C ASP A 230 -22.33 17.66 -21.76
N ARG A 231 -22.11 17.32 -20.50
CA ARG A 231 -23.16 16.92 -19.56
C ARG A 231 -24.14 18.04 -19.25
N TYR A 232 -23.69 19.30 -19.24
CA TYR A 232 -24.49 20.46 -18.87
C TYR A 232 -24.85 21.36 -20.05
N SER A 233 -24.39 21.04 -21.25
CA SER A 233 -24.65 21.86 -22.46
C SER A 233 -26.12 21.93 -22.87
N ASP A 234 -26.87 20.84 -22.64
CA ASP A 234 -28.29 20.76 -22.97
C ASP A 234 -29.14 20.31 -21.76
N LEU A 235 -29.84 21.26 -21.17
CA LEU A 235 -30.74 21.02 -20.04
C LEU A 235 -31.91 20.11 -20.41
N SER A 236 -32.38 20.15 -21.66
CA SER A 236 -33.51 19.36 -22.14
C SER A 236 -33.16 17.88 -22.19
N ILE A 237 -31.97 17.52 -22.64
CA ILE A 237 -31.44 16.17 -22.64
C ILE A 237 -31.30 15.64 -21.20
N ARG A 238 -30.82 16.48 -20.29
CA ARG A 238 -30.68 16.11 -18.88
C ARG A 238 -32.02 15.86 -18.22
N CYS A 239 -33.03 16.68 -18.48
CA CYS A 239 -34.38 16.48 -17.96
C CYS A 239 -35.00 15.19 -18.54
N ALA A 240 -34.84 14.94 -19.82
CA ALA A 240 -35.33 13.71 -20.45
C ALA A 240 -34.68 12.46 -19.82
N ALA A 241 -33.38 12.49 -19.51
CA ALA A 241 -32.65 11.39 -18.87
C ALA A 241 -33.16 11.07 -17.47
N LEU A 242 -33.53 12.08 -16.69
CA LEU A 242 -34.11 11.86 -15.36
C LEU A 242 -35.40 11.06 -15.41
N PHE A 243 -36.19 11.22 -16.46
CA PHE A 243 -37.47 10.51 -16.62
C PHE A 243 -37.35 9.16 -17.34
N THR A 244 -36.38 9.01 -18.24
CA THR A 244 -36.27 7.81 -19.08
C THR A 244 -35.21 6.82 -18.61
N ARG A 245 -34.36 7.16 -17.63
CA ARG A 245 -33.17 6.41 -17.22
C ARG A 245 -32.21 6.10 -18.38
N GLN A 246 -32.30 6.81 -19.49
CA GLN A 246 -31.38 6.64 -20.59
C GLN A 246 -30.06 7.36 -20.34
N LYS A 247 -28.96 6.73 -20.69
CA LYS A 247 -27.63 7.35 -20.70
C LYS A 247 -27.61 8.40 -21.81
N THR A 248 -27.42 9.66 -21.43
CA THR A 248 -27.63 10.80 -22.34
C THR A 248 -26.34 11.50 -22.75
N ALA A 249 -25.21 11.16 -22.15
CA ALA A 249 -23.94 11.75 -22.53
C ALA A 249 -23.10 10.74 -23.33
N PRO A 250 -22.42 11.18 -24.40
CA PRO A 250 -21.47 10.33 -25.09
C PRO A 250 -20.34 9.96 -24.13
N SER A 251 -19.95 8.67 -24.13
CA SER A 251 -18.74 8.22 -23.45
C SER A 251 -17.53 8.88 -24.10
N LEU A 252 -16.56 9.29 -23.29
CA LEU A 252 -15.31 9.81 -23.83
C LEU A 252 -14.60 8.72 -24.64
N PRO A 253 -14.02 9.07 -25.80
CA PRO A 253 -13.30 8.11 -26.62
C PRO A 253 -12.07 7.56 -25.90
N GLU A 254 -11.67 6.33 -26.20
CA GLU A 254 -10.46 5.71 -25.62
C GLU A 254 -9.19 6.55 -25.83
N GLU A 255 -9.14 7.35 -26.89
CA GLU A 255 -8.06 8.30 -27.18
C GLU A 255 -7.84 9.27 -26.01
N LEU A 256 -8.90 9.72 -25.37
CA LEU A 256 -8.79 10.63 -24.21
C LEU A 256 -8.16 9.96 -22.99
N PHE A 257 -8.24 8.65 -22.89
CA PHE A 257 -7.56 7.94 -21.80
C PHE A 257 -6.05 7.95 -21.99
N GLY A 258 -5.58 7.84 -23.24
CA GLY A 258 -4.15 8.04 -23.57
C GLY A 258 -3.69 9.45 -23.22
N GLU A 259 -4.44 10.47 -23.64
CA GLU A 259 -4.14 11.86 -23.32
C GLU A 259 -4.11 12.13 -21.82
N ALA A 260 -5.01 11.51 -21.04
CA ALA A 260 -5.05 11.64 -19.59
C ALA A 260 -3.81 11.00 -18.92
N GLU A 261 -3.41 9.80 -19.35
CA GLU A 261 -2.19 9.14 -18.84
C GLU A 261 -0.95 9.97 -19.17
N ASP A 262 -0.86 10.52 -20.37
CA ASP A 262 0.26 11.38 -20.79
C ASP A 262 0.29 12.70 -20.02
N ALA A 263 -0.86 13.33 -19.79
CA ALA A 263 -0.97 14.53 -18.97
C ALA A 263 -0.53 14.27 -17.51
N PHE A 264 -0.80 13.09 -16.97
CA PHE A 264 -0.32 12.70 -15.65
C PHE A 264 1.18 12.46 -15.65
N ARG A 265 1.71 11.70 -16.63
CA ARG A 265 3.15 11.43 -16.76
C ARG A 265 3.97 12.71 -16.92
N ALA A 266 3.47 13.67 -17.70
CA ALA A 266 4.12 14.97 -17.88
C ALA A 266 4.23 15.78 -16.57
N LYS A 267 3.38 15.53 -15.59
CA LYS A 267 3.45 16.19 -14.27
C LYS A 267 4.38 15.48 -13.28
N LEU A 268 4.80 14.26 -13.56
CA LEU A 268 5.75 13.51 -12.72
C LEU A 268 7.20 13.86 -13.02
N LEU A 269 7.49 14.43 -14.19
CA LEU A 269 8.79 14.91 -14.62
C LEU A 269 9.02 16.37 -14.18
#